data_4de16ffb5e73ba7408564359d690d86e
#
_entry.id   4de16ffb5e73ba7408564359d690d86e
#
_cell.length_a   1.000
_cell.length_b   1.000
_cell.length_c   1.000
_cell.angle_alpha   90.00
_cell.angle_beta   90.00
_cell.angle_gamma   90.00
#
_symmetry.space_group_name_H-M   'P 1'
#
loop_
_entity.id
_entity.type
_entity.pdbx_description
1 polymer ?
#
loop_
_entity_poly.entity_id
_entity_poly.type
_entity_poly.pdbx_seq_one_letter_code
_entity_poly.pdbx_strand_id
1 'polypeptide(L)'
;MRDRVRRSAVMLIVAAIVILIDQGTKTLALNTLRQDARIPLIGDWLGLQLAFNPGAIFSLGEGSTWVITVVGLAVTAALIGAATRARNVWSAVGFGFIVGGAIGNLIDRLFSPPAFGIGHVTDFLAYGNLFIGNLADVALGIGAVCLIVAGLRTSRRRPDPASRPDPVDPVPAEETVHP
;
A
#
# COMPACT_ATOMS: atom_id res chain seq x y z
N MET A 1 -20.47 11.29 -10.03
CA MET A 1 -19.54 10.78 -11.05
C MET A 1 -18.16 11.46 -11.00
N ARG A 2 -18.08 12.78 -11.03
CA ARG A 2 -16.82 13.55 -10.99
C ARG A 2 -15.87 13.18 -9.84
N ASP A 3 -16.37 13.04 -8.62
CA ASP A 3 -15.53 12.72 -7.45
C ASP A 3 -14.93 11.30 -7.50
N ARG A 4 -15.64 10.35 -8.07
CA ARG A 4 -15.12 8.99 -8.25
C ARG A 4 -13.98 8.98 -9.27
N VAL A 5 -14.16 9.64 -10.41
CA VAL A 5 -13.13 9.78 -11.43
C VAL A 5 -11.88 10.47 -10.87
N ARG A 6 -12.06 11.57 -10.12
CA ARG A 6 -10.96 12.29 -9.46
C ARG A 6 -10.18 11.40 -8.50
N ARG A 7 -10.87 10.61 -7.65
CA ARG A 7 -10.19 9.70 -6.71
C ARG A 7 -9.42 8.59 -7.43
N SER A 8 -10.02 8.00 -8.48
CA SER A 8 -9.31 7.01 -9.30
C SER A 8 -8.09 7.61 -10.01
N ALA A 9 -8.19 8.83 -10.53
CA ALA A 9 -7.06 9.53 -11.15
C ALA A 9 -5.94 9.79 -10.13
N VAL A 10 -6.27 10.28 -8.93
CA VAL A 10 -5.28 10.48 -7.85
C VAL A 10 -4.57 9.18 -7.49
N MET A 11 -5.31 8.09 -7.30
CA MET A 11 -4.74 6.78 -7.00
C MET A 11 -3.77 6.33 -8.11
N LEU A 12 -4.17 6.42 -9.38
CA LEU A 12 -3.35 6.00 -10.50
C LEU A 12 -2.08 6.86 -10.65
N ILE A 13 -2.19 8.18 -10.47
CA ILE A 13 -1.04 9.08 -10.52
C ILE A 13 -0.05 8.75 -9.40
N VAL A 14 -0.53 8.57 -8.16
CA VAL A 14 0.33 8.20 -7.03
C VAL A 14 1.00 6.85 -7.28
N ALA A 15 0.23 5.84 -7.73
CA ALA A 15 0.78 4.53 -8.05
C ALA A 15 1.85 4.60 -9.14
N ALA A 16 1.60 5.34 -10.22
CA ALA A 16 2.58 5.53 -11.30
C ALA A 16 3.87 6.20 -10.80
N ILE A 17 3.76 7.23 -9.98
CA ILE A 17 4.92 7.92 -9.38
C ILE A 17 5.71 6.94 -8.50
N VAL A 18 5.05 6.17 -7.66
CA VAL A 18 5.69 5.17 -6.78
C VAL A 18 6.43 4.13 -7.62
N ILE A 19 5.80 3.57 -8.66
CA ILE A 19 6.43 2.59 -9.55
C ILE A 19 7.67 3.19 -10.23
N LEU A 20 7.57 4.40 -10.77
CA LEU A 20 8.69 5.06 -11.44
C LEU A 20 9.86 5.30 -10.49
N ILE A 21 9.60 5.77 -9.28
CA ILE A 21 10.64 6.00 -8.27
C ILE A 21 11.25 4.67 -7.83
N ASP A 22 10.44 3.65 -7.55
CA ASP A 22 10.93 2.32 -7.14
C ASP A 22 11.83 1.71 -8.22
N GLN A 23 11.35 1.59 -9.44
CA GLN A 23 12.11 0.99 -10.54
C GLN A 23 13.34 1.83 -10.93
N GLY A 24 13.23 3.15 -10.88
CA GLY A 24 14.36 4.05 -11.13
C GLY A 24 15.46 3.88 -10.08
N THR A 25 15.11 3.81 -8.80
CA THR A 25 16.08 3.62 -7.71
C THR A 25 16.66 2.21 -7.68
N LYS A 26 15.89 1.17 -8.00
CA LYS A 26 16.38 -0.19 -8.18
C LYS A 26 17.39 -0.28 -9.33
N THR A 27 17.11 0.35 -10.46
CA THR A 27 18.03 0.44 -11.60
C THR A 27 19.32 1.16 -11.20
N LEU A 28 19.22 2.26 -10.45
CA LEU A 28 20.38 2.97 -9.94
C LEU A 28 21.20 2.08 -9.00
N ALA A 29 20.54 1.40 -8.06
CA ALA A 29 21.19 0.48 -7.12
C ALA A 29 21.94 -0.65 -7.83
N LEU A 30 21.34 -1.27 -8.84
CA LEU A 30 21.95 -2.31 -9.65
C LEU A 30 23.24 -1.84 -10.36
N ASN A 31 23.31 -0.56 -10.76
CA ASN A 31 24.45 0.00 -11.47
C ASN A 31 25.54 0.56 -10.54
N THR A 32 25.22 0.86 -9.28
CA THR A 32 26.14 1.62 -8.40
C THR A 32 26.50 0.89 -7.10
N LEU A 33 25.68 -0.05 -6.65
CA LEU A 33 25.90 -0.73 -5.38
C LEU A 33 26.44 -2.15 -5.59
N ARG A 34 27.05 -2.69 -4.53
CA ARG A 34 27.60 -4.04 -4.47
C ARG A 34 26.94 -4.83 -3.35
N GLN A 35 26.92 -6.16 -3.46
CA GLN A 35 26.38 -7.05 -2.43
C GLN A 35 27.31 -7.19 -1.23
N ASP A 36 28.61 -7.10 -1.48
CA ASP A 36 29.69 -7.29 -0.52
C ASP A 36 30.13 -5.99 0.18
N ALA A 37 29.52 -4.85 -0.17
CA ALA A 37 29.88 -3.55 0.38
C ALA A 37 28.66 -2.77 0.83
N ARG A 38 28.70 -2.28 2.09
CA ARG A 38 27.69 -1.40 2.66
C ARG A 38 28.19 0.03 2.70
N ILE A 39 27.41 0.95 2.20
CA ILE A 39 27.62 2.41 2.28
C ILE A 39 26.74 2.94 3.41
N PRO A 40 27.29 3.40 4.54
CA PRO A 40 26.49 3.95 5.62
C PRO A 40 25.91 5.31 5.22
N LEU A 41 24.63 5.55 5.54
CA LEU A 41 23.92 6.83 5.36
C LEU A 41 23.70 7.53 6.70
N ILE A 42 23.23 6.79 7.71
CA ILE A 42 22.94 7.29 9.06
C ILE A 42 23.56 6.31 10.06
N GLY A 43 24.83 6.49 10.37
CA GLY A 43 25.59 5.58 11.24
C GLY A 43 25.37 4.12 10.86
N ASP A 44 25.13 3.27 11.85
CA ASP A 44 24.86 1.85 11.63
C ASP A 44 23.38 1.52 11.37
N TRP A 45 22.50 2.52 11.50
CA TRP A 45 21.04 2.32 11.42
C TRP A 45 20.51 2.22 10.01
N LEU A 46 21.04 3.01 9.08
CA LEU A 46 20.60 3.04 7.69
C LEU A 46 21.81 3.09 6.76
N GLY A 47 21.79 2.24 5.75
CA GLY A 47 22.84 2.19 4.73
C GLY A 47 22.29 1.73 3.38
N LEU A 48 23.17 1.75 2.37
CA LEU A 48 22.90 1.20 1.06
C LEU A 48 23.76 -0.06 0.87
N GLN A 49 23.12 -1.15 0.48
CA GLN A 49 23.76 -2.42 0.16
C GLN A 49 22.86 -3.20 -0.79
N LEU A 50 23.40 -3.65 -1.91
CA LEU A 50 22.61 -4.43 -2.86
C LEU A 50 22.31 -5.82 -2.31
N ALA A 51 21.05 -6.24 -2.41
CA ALA A 51 20.63 -7.60 -2.10
C ALA A 51 19.54 -8.06 -3.08
N PHE A 52 19.45 -9.37 -3.29
CA PHE A 52 18.41 -9.98 -4.11
C PHE A 52 17.53 -10.87 -3.23
N ASN A 53 16.25 -10.54 -3.15
CA ASN A 53 15.30 -11.18 -2.26
C ASN A 53 14.44 -12.21 -3.03
N PRO A 54 14.70 -13.51 -2.90
CA PRO A 54 13.89 -14.55 -3.54
C PRO A 54 12.51 -14.72 -2.89
N GLY A 55 12.23 -14.01 -1.79
CA GLY A 55 11.01 -14.15 -1.02
C GLY A 55 11.16 -15.04 0.20
N ALA A 56 12.37 -15.18 0.72
CA ALA A 56 12.67 -15.92 1.93
C ALA A 56 12.18 -15.18 3.18
N ILE A 57 10.86 -15.15 3.38
CA ILE A 57 10.29 -15.00 4.71
C ILE A 57 10.11 -16.43 5.24
N PHE A 58 10.76 -16.75 6.38
CA PHE A 58 10.70 -18.04 7.07
C PHE A 58 11.34 -19.23 6.37
N SER A 59 12.41 -19.07 5.58
CA SER A 59 13.10 -20.23 4.94
C SER A 59 12.16 -21.14 4.13
N LEU A 60 11.02 -20.62 3.68
CA LEU A 60 10.13 -21.31 2.76
C LEU A 60 10.78 -21.31 1.37
N GLY A 61 11.73 -22.15 1.26
CA GLY A 61 12.33 -22.84 0.14
C GLY A 61 12.70 -22.03 -1.10
N GLU A 62 13.94 -22.20 -1.52
CA GLU A 62 14.49 -21.78 -2.82
C GLU A 62 13.72 -22.33 -4.04
N GLY A 63 12.66 -23.12 -3.85
CA GLY A 63 11.79 -23.65 -4.91
C GLY A 63 10.42 -23.00 -5.04
N SER A 64 10.04 -22.08 -4.12
CA SER A 64 8.64 -21.59 -4.03
C SER A 64 8.46 -20.13 -4.45
N THR A 65 9.42 -19.50 -5.10
CA THR A 65 9.35 -18.08 -5.53
C THR A 65 8.13 -17.82 -6.42
N TRP A 66 7.76 -18.75 -7.29
CA TRP A 66 6.59 -18.63 -8.15
C TRP A 66 5.28 -18.55 -7.34
N VAL A 67 5.18 -19.25 -6.19
CA VAL A 67 4.01 -19.18 -5.31
C VAL A 67 3.87 -17.76 -4.77
N ILE A 68 4.99 -17.14 -4.35
CA ILE A 68 5.00 -15.77 -3.84
C ILE A 68 4.56 -14.79 -4.94
N THR A 69 4.99 -15.01 -6.18
CA THR A 69 4.58 -14.20 -7.33
C THR A 69 3.08 -14.33 -7.58
N VAL A 70 2.53 -15.54 -7.57
CA VAL A 70 1.08 -15.77 -7.76
C VAL A 70 0.27 -15.14 -6.62
N VAL A 71 0.70 -15.32 -5.38
CA VAL A 71 0.06 -14.68 -4.22
C VAL A 71 0.16 -13.15 -4.33
N GLY A 72 1.32 -12.62 -4.71
CA GLY A 72 1.52 -11.19 -4.94
C GLY A 72 0.58 -10.63 -6.00
N LEU A 73 0.40 -11.35 -7.11
CA LEU A 73 -0.57 -11.00 -8.17
C LEU A 73 -2.00 -10.98 -7.63
N ALA A 74 -2.41 -12.02 -6.90
CA ALA A 74 -3.74 -12.11 -6.32
C ALA A 74 -4.02 -10.99 -5.31
N VAL A 75 -3.07 -10.73 -4.42
CA VAL A 75 -3.15 -9.63 -3.43
C VAL A 75 -3.21 -8.28 -4.14
N THR A 76 -2.37 -8.04 -5.14
CA THR A 76 -2.37 -6.78 -5.90
C THR A 76 -3.71 -6.57 -6.61
N ALA A 77 -4.28 -7.61 -7.23
CA ALA A 77 -5.60 -7.54 -7.86
C ALA A 77 -6.70 -7.22 -6.83
N ALA A 78 -6.67 -7.86 -5.66
CA ALA A 78 -7.59 -7.58 -4.56
C ALA A 78 -7.46 -6.11 -4.05
N LEU A 79 -6.23 -5.60 -3.93
CA LEU A 79 -5.97 -4.21 -3.54
C LEU A 79 -6.49 -3.21 -4.56
N ILE A 80 -6.33 -3.48 -5.87
CA ILE A 80 -6.91 -2.66 -6.95
C ILE A 80 -8.44 -2.68 -6.84
N GLY A 81 -9.05 -3.85 -6.64
CA GLY A 81 -10.49 -3.98 -6.40
C GLY A 81 -10.97 -3.21 -5.17
N ALA A 82 -10.23 -3.25 -4.07
CA ALA A 82 -10.53 -2.48 -2.86
C ALA A 82 -10.38 -0.96 -3.08
N ALA A 83 -9.39 -0.55 -3.87
CA ALA A 83 -9.12 0.85 -4.19
C ALA A 83 -10.30 1.52 -4.93
N THR A 84 -11.06 0.76 -5.74
CA THR A 84 -12.28 1.29 -6.39
C THR A 84 -13.35 1.74 -5.40
N ARG A 85 -13.26 1.28 -4.14
CA ARG A 85 -14.18 1.62 -3.04
C ARG A 85 -13.68 2.76 -2.18
N ALA A 86 -12.56 3.42 -2.55
CA ALA A 86 -12.02 4.57 -1.81
C ALA A 86 -13.08 5.67 -1.67
N ARG A 87 -13.36 6.08 -0.42
CA ARG A 87 -14.44 7.03 -0.11
C ARG A 87 -13.97 8.49 -0.12
N ASN A 88 -12.70 8.74 0.09
CA ASN A 88 -12.09 10.07 0.16
C ASN A 88 -10.70 10.08 -0.52
N VAL A 89 -10.15 11.28 -0.73
CA VAL A 89 -8.87 11.48 -1.42
C VAL A 89 -7.71 10.86 -0.64
N TRP A 90 -7.73 10.90 0.71
CA TRP A 90 -6.68 10.30 1.53
C TRP A 90 -6.63 8.78 1.37
N SER A 91 -7.80 8.13 1.31
CA SER A 91 -7.85 6.69 0.99
C SER A 91 -7.34 6.40 -0.42
N ALA A 92 -7.64 7.27 -1.40
CA ALA A 92 -7.14 7.10 -2.77
C ALA A 92 -5.62 7.24 -2.83
N VAL A 93 -5.02 8.19 -2.10
CA VAL A 93 -3.57 8.34 -1.95
C VAL A 93 -2.96 7.10 -1.29
N GLY A 94 -3.53 6.64 -0.16
CA GLY A 94 -3.05 5.44 0.53
C GLY A 94 -3.09 4.19 -0.35
N PHE A 95 -4.18 3.97 -1.08
CA PHE A 95 -4.26 2.88 -2.06
C PHE A 95 -3.25 3.06 -3.21
N GLY A 96 -3.01 4.31 -3.66
CA GLY A 96 -2.00 4.60 -4.68
C GLY A 96 -0.61 4.16 -4.24
N PHE A 97 -0.20 4.47 -3.00
CA PHE A 97 1.06 4.02 -2.43
C PHE A 97 1.15 2.48 -2.33
N ILE A 98 0.10 1.83 -1.81
CA ILE A 98 0.09 0.37 -1.66
C ILE A 98 0.12 -0.34 -3.01
N VAL A 99 -0.74 0.06 -3.94
CA VAL A 99 -0.82 -0.55 -5.27
C VAL A 99 0.48 -0.29 -6.04
N GLY A 100 1.04 0.93 -5.95
CA GLY A 100 2.31 1.27 -6.58
C GLY A 100 3.47 0.43 -6.07
N GLY A 101 3.62 0.29 -4.74
CA GLY A 101 4.65 -0.55 -4.12
C GLY A 101 4.47 -2.03 -4.45
N ALA A 102 3.23 -2.54 -4.40
CA ALA A 102 2.95 -3.92 -4.76
C ALA A 102 3.31 -4.21 -6.23
N ILE A 103 2.96 -3.33 -7.15
CA ILE A 103 3.31 -3.45 -8.58
C ILE A 103 4.83 -3.34 -8.77
N GLY A 104 5.52 -2.42 -8.07
CA GLY A 104 6.97 -2.29 -8.13
C GLY A 104 7.70 -3.59 -7.80
N ASN A 105 7.33 -4.22 -6.69
CA ASN A 105 7.89 -5.53 -6.31
C ASN A 105 7.43 -6.67 -7.24
N LEU A 106 6.23 -6.60 -7.82
CA LEU A 106 5.76 -7.57 -8.80
C LEU A 106 6.52 -7.49 -10.13
N ILE A 107 6.91 -6.30 -10.58
CA ILE A 107 7.73 -6.12 -11.78
C ILE A 107 9.03 -6.90 -11.62
N ASP A 108 9.71 -6.79 -10.50
CA ASP A 108 10.93 -7.55 -10.25
C ASP A 108 10.63 -9.06 -10.27
N ARG A 109 9.60 -9.52 -9.58
CA ARG A 109 9.27 -10.96 -9.55
C ARG A 109 8.90 -11.54 -10.90
N LEU A 110 8.34 -10.72 -11.79
CA LEU A 110 7.99 -11.17 -13.13
C LEU A 110 9.17 -11.12 -14.09
N PHE A 111 10.02 -10.09 -14.01
CA PHE A 111 10.96 -9.76 -15.08
C PHE A 111 12.43 -9.79 -14.68
N SER A 112 12.76 -9.79 -13.37
CA SER A 112 14.16 -9.89 -12.93
C SER A 112 14.69 -11.33 -13.01
N PRO A 113 16.02 -11.52 -13.03
CA PRO A 113 16.61 -12.85 -12.93
C PRO A 113 16.13 -13.60 -11.66
N PRO A 114 16.14 -14.97 -11.67
CA PRO A 114 16.73 -15.84 -12.67
C PRO A 114 15.83 -16.15 -13.88
N ALA A 115 14.49 -16.04 -13.77
CA ALA A 115 13.57 -16.30 -14.89
C ALA A 115 12.20 -15.66 -14.64
N PHE A 116 11.36 -15.58 -15.69
CA PHE A 116 10.02 -15.03 -15.63
C PHE A 116 9.17 -15.70 -14.53
N GLY A 117 8.56 -14.89 -13.68
CA GLY A 117 7.68 -15.34 -12.60
C GLY A 117 8.38 -15.87 -11.35
N ILE A 118 9.70 -16.02 -11.37
CA ILE A 118 10.54 -16.42 -10.23
C ILE A 118 11.67 -15.44 -9.95
N GLY A 119 11.53 -14.21 -10.46
CA GLY A 119 12.51 -13.14 -10.28
C GLY A 119 12.70 -12.76 -8.81
N HIS A 120 13.89 -12.32 -8.48
CA HIS A 120 14.21 -11.81 -7.16
C HIS A 120 13.94 -10.31 -7.10
N VAL A 121 13.38 -9.86 -5.97
CA VAL A 121 13.20 -8.43 -5.73
C VAL A 121 14.56 -7.80 -5.44
N THR A 122 14.82 -6.65 -6.07
CA THR A 122 16.04 -5.87 -5.84
C THR A 122 15.86 -5.01 -4.60
N ASP A 123 16.61 -5.33 -3.55
CA ASP A 123 16.63 -4.61 -2.28
C ASP A 123 17.96 -3.86 -2.14
N PHE A 124 17.93 -2.66 -1.51
CA PHE A 124 19.12 -1.84 -1.37
C PHE A 124 19.12 -0.91 -0.15
N LEU A 125 18.04 -0.79 0.60
CA LEU A 125 17.95 -0.03 1.84
C LEU A 125 18.23 -0.95 3.02
N ALA A 126 19.45 -0.90 3.56
CA ALA A 126 19.86 -1.72 4.69
C ALA A 126 19.46 -1.03 6.02
N TYR A 127 18.54 -1.63 6.75
CA TYR A 127 18.06 -1.17 8.06
C TYR A 127 18.84 -1.88 9.18
N GLY A 128 19.95 -1.29 9.60
CA GLY A 128 20.86 -1.91 10.56
C GLY A 128 21.31 -3.30 10.08
N ASN A 129 21.27 -4.26 10.98
CA ASN A 129 21.50 -5.68 10.69
C ASN A 129 20.17 -6.47 10.65
N LEU A 130 19.01 -5.77 10.54
CA LEU A 130 17.72 -6.42 10.64
C LEU A 130 17.27 -6.98 9.29
N PHE A 131 17.25 -6.16 8.25
CA PHE A 131 16.87 -6.56 6.90
C PHE A 131 17.30 -5.50 5.87
N ILE A 132 17.28 -5.88 4.61
CA ILE A 132 17.45 -4.98 3.48
C ILE A 132 16.11 -4.96 2.74
N GLY A 133 15.60 -3.79 2.42
CA GLY A 133 14.37 -3.57 1.68
C GLY A 133 14.57 -2.57 0.53
N ASN A 134 13.48 -2.05 0.01
CA ASN A 134 13.48 -1.13 -1.14
C ASN A 134 12.44 -0.01 -0.95
N LEU A 135 12.30 0.89 -1.92
CA LEU A 135 11.35 1.99 -1.82
C LEU A 135 9.88 1.56 -2.00
N ALA A 136 9.62 0.42 -2.67
CA ALA A 136 8.27 -0.14 -2.71
C ALA A 136 7.79 -0.53 -1.31
N ASP A 137 8.67 -1.09 -0.45
CA ASP A 137 8.33 -1.46 0.92
C ASP A 137 8.02 -0.21 1.78
N VAL A 138 8.80 0.86 1.59
CA VAL A 138 8.51 2.16 2.22
C VAL A 138 7.15 2.69 1.77
N ALA A 139 6.85 2.61 0.48
CA ALA A 139 5.56 3.03 -0.07
C ALA A 139 4.40 2.20 0.50
N LEU A 140 4.54 0.88 0.63
CA LEU A 140 3.55 0.02 1.29
C LEU A 140 3.28 0.48 2.72
N GLY A 141 4.33 0.79 3.49
CA GLY A 141 4.22 1.32 4.85
C GLY A 141 3.49 2.66 4.92
N ILE A 142 3.88 3.62 4.06
CA ILE A 142 3.23 4.94 3.98
C ILE A 142 1.75 4.77 3.63
N GLY A 143 1.44 3.93 2.65
CA GLY A 143 0.07 3.68 2.22
C GLY A 143 -0.79 3.06 3.33
N ALA A 144 -0.25 2.11 4.09
CA ALA A 144 -0.92 1.52 5.24
C ALA A 144 -1.25 2.58 6.31
N VAL A 145 -0.28 3.44 6.66
CA VAL A 145 -0.50 4.55 7.60
C VAL A 145 -1.58 5.51 7.07
N CYS A 146 -1.55 5.87 5.80
CA CYS A 146 -2.57 6.73 5.18
C CYS A 146 -3.97 6.12 5.29
N LEU A 147 -4.13 4.81 5.05
CA LEU A 147 -5.42 4.13 5.15
C LEU A 147 -5.92 4.06 6.60
N ILE A 148 -5.04 3.77 7.56
CA ILE A 148 -5.38 3.77 8.99
C ILE A 148 -5.89 5.16 9.41
N VAL A 149 -5.15 6.22 9.08
CA VAL A 149 -5.53 7.60 9.41
C VAL A 149 -6.85 7.98 8.74
N ALA A 150 -7.06 7.60 7.48
CA ALA A 150 -8.31 7.85 6.77
C ALA A 150 -9.50 7.13 7.43
N GLY A 151 -9.30 5.89 7.87
CA GLY A 151 -10.29 5.10 8.60
C GLY A 151 -10.68 5.73 9.94
N LEU A 152 -9.69 6.11 10.75
CA LEU A 152 -9.90 6.75 12.06
C LEU A 152 -10.67 8.07 11.93
N ARG A 153 -10.33 8.91 10.93
CA ARG A 153 -11.05 10.17 10.67
C ARG A 153 -12.50 9.94 10.27
N THR A 154 -12.78 8.87 9.54
CA THR A 154 -14.15 8.54 9.11
C THR A 154 -14.99 8.03 10.29
N SER A 155 -14.40 7.25 11.18
CA SER A 155 -15.05 6.73 12.38
C SER A 155 -15.46 7.85 13.35
N ARG A 156 -14.59 8.85 13.54
CA ARG A 156 -14.86 10.01 14.42
C ARG A 156 -15.98 10.95 13.90
N ARG A 157 -16.33 10.86 12.62
CA ARG A 157 -17.41 11.68 12.00
C ARG A 157 -18.78 11.00 12.03
N ARG A 158 -18.90 9.79 12.54
CA ARG A 158 -20.21 9.16 12.74
C ARG A 158 -20.88 9.84 13.93
N PRO A 159 -22.11 10.40 13.76
CA PRO A 159 -22.90 10.91 14.89
C PRO A 159 -23.14 9.78 15.88
N ASP A 160 -23.08 10.10 17.17
CA ASP A 160 -23.44 9.17 18.23
C ASP A 160 -24.89 8.70 18.04
N PRO A 161 -25.15 7.39 17.98
CA PRO A 161 -26.52 6.87 17.92
C PRO A 161 -27.39 7.37 19.08
N ALA A 162 -26.81 7.72 20.23
CA ALA A 162 -27.47 8.27 21.39
C ALA A 162 -27.96 9.74 21.19
N SER A 163 -27.55 10.43 20.11
CA SER A 163 -28.00 11.80 19.81
C SER A 163 -29.21 11.86 18.89
N ARG A 164 -29.92 10.74 18.65
CA ARG A 164 -31.21 10.79 17.98
C ARG A 164 -32.21 11.43 18.96
N PRO A 165 -32.94 12.49 18.56
CA PRO A 165 -34.07 12.97 19.33
C PRO A 165 -35.07 11.80 19.53
N ASP A 166 -35.54 11.65 20.74
CA ASP A 166 -36.62 10.68 21.02
C ASP A 166 -37.75 10.89 20.02
N PRO A 167 -38.44 9.81 19.59
CA PRO A 167 -39.60 9.95 18.75
C PRO A 167 -40.58 10.89 19.47
N VAL A 168 -40.93 12.02 18.84
CA VAL A 168 -41.96 12.92 19.37
C VAL A 168 -43.23 12.12 19.42
N ASP A 169 -43.76 11.91 20.66
CA ASP A 169 -45.04 11.26 20.85
C ASP A 169 -46.07 11.99 19.99
N PRO A 170 -46.97 11.26 19.29
CA PRO A 170 -48.00 11.88 18.48
C PRO A 170 -48.86 12.74 19.38
N VAL A 171 -48.97 14.03 19.05
CA VAL A 171 -49.88 14.98 19.74
C VAL A 171 -51.26 14.36 19.71
N PRO A 172 -51.96 14.23 20.89
CA PRO A 172 -53.32 13.71 20.92
C PRO A 172 -54.21 14.56 20.03
N ALA A 173 -54.98 13.88 19.17
CA ALA A 173 -55.96 14.56 18.32
C ALA A 173 -56.92 15.38 19.19
N GLU A 174 -56.97 16.67 18.96
CA GLU A 174 -57.91 17.58 19.60
C GLU A 174 -59.34 17.10 19.30
N GLU A 175 -60.03 16.67 20.34
CA GLU A 175 -61.45 16.23 20.31
C GLU A 175 -62.25 17.41 19.83
N THR A 176 -62.68 17.40 18.57
CA THR A 176 -63.63 18.41 18.04
C THR A 176 -64.98 18.23 18.73
N VAL A 177 -65.19 19.06 19.75
CA VAL A 177 -66.56 19.24 20.34
C VAL A 177 -67.39 19.98 19.30
N HIS A 178 -68.29 19.27 18.69
CA HIS A 178 -69.39 19.86 17.92
C HIS A 178 -70.51 20.31 18.87
N PRO A 179 -71.11 21.51 18.64
CA PRO A 179 -72.25 22.03 19.42
C PRO A 179 -73.55 21.30 19.17
#